data_547812b34dc5ca123f7d7dc6e33d484b
#
_entry.id   547812b34dc5ca123f7d7dc6e33d484b
#
_cell.length_a   1.000
_cell.length_b   1.000
_cell.length_c   1.000
_cell.angle_alpha   90.00
_cell.angle_beta   90.00
_cell.angle_gamma   90.00
#
_symmetry.space_group_name_H-M   'P 1'
#
loop_
_entity.id
_entity.type
_entity.pdbx_description
1 polymer ?
#
loop_
_entity_poly.entity_id
_entity_poly.type
_entity_poly.pdbx_seq_one_letter_code
_entity_poly.pdbx_strand_id
1 'polypeptide(L)'
;TAATVRIDAATHNIPVQEYPNDDEKGMKADRVVEPIKRVGGYLEVPTKPGIGIELNEEAFKHYPPKPYERPALINPDGSLREY
;
A
#
# COMPACT_ATOMS: atom_id res chain seq x y z
N THR A 1 0.73 -1.77 3.28
CA THR A 1 -0.54 -2.13 3.94
C THR A 1 -0.43 -3.44 4.72
N ALA A 2 0.04 -4.57 4.13
CA ALA A 2 0.01 -5.87 4.80
C ALA A 2 0.75 -5.91 6.15
N ALA A 3 1.97 -5.35 6.22
CA ALA A 3 2.74 -5.29 7.46
C ALA A 3 2.03 -4.40 8.50
N THR A 4 1.45 -3.28 8.07
CA THR A 4 0.74 -2.35 8.94
C THR A 4 -0.50 -3.02 9.55
N VAL A 5 -1.31 -3.70 8.75
CA VAL A 5 -2.50 -4.43 9.22
C VAL A 5 -2.14 -5.46 10.31
N ARG A 6 -0.96 -6.09 10.21
CA ARG A 6 -0.47 -7.00 11.27
C ARG A 6 -0.15 -6.28 12.58
N ILE A 7 0.46 -5.11 12.49
CA ILE A 7 0.76 -4.27 13.66
C ILE A 7 -0.54 -3.77 14.28
N ASP A 8 -1.46 -3.30 13.46
CA ASP A 8 -2.75 -2.79 13.90
C ASP A 8 -3.56 -3.86 14.63
N ALA A 9 -3.58 -5.08 14.07
CA ALA A 9 -4.26 -6.22 14.70
C ALA A 9 -3.66 -6.62 16.06
N ALA A 10 -2.38 -6.31 16.29
CA ALA A 10 -1.69 -6.57 17.56
C ALA A 10 -1.75 -5.39 18.53
N THR A 11 -2.30 -4.26 18.13
CA THR A 11 -2.28 -3.01 18.88
C THR A 11 -3.71 -2.58 19.21
N HIS A 12 -4.06 -2.51 20.49
CA HIS A 12 -5.43 -2.31 20.97
C HIS A 12 -5.93 -0.85 20.94
N ASN A 13 -5.09 0.11 20.60
CA ASN A 13 -5.43 1.54 20.54
C ASN A 13 -5.37 2.12 19.12
N ILE A 14 -5.50 1.28 18.10
CA ILE A 14 -5.59 1.70 16.70
C ILE A 14 -7.06 1.86 16.33
N PRO A 15 -7.54 3.09 16.05
CA PRO A 15 -8.94 3.31 15.70
C PRO A 15 -9.25 3.03 14.23
N VAL A 16 -8.27 3.22 13.34
CA VAL A 16 -8.47 3.10 11.89
C VAL A 16 -7.14 2.92 11.16
N GLN A 17 -7.14 2.14 10.09
CA GLN A 17 -6.03 1.96 9.17
C GLN A 17 -6.25 2.80 7.91
N GLU A 18 -5.27 3.63 7.54
CA GLU A 18 -5.26 4.27 6.23
C GLU A 18 -5.07 3.21 5.14
N TYR A 19 -5.96 3.22 4.17
CA TYR A 19 -5.95 2.23 3.09
C TYR A 19 -6.05 2.92 1.72
N PRO A 20 -4.96 2.96 0.95
CA PRO A 20 -4.98 3.50 -0.40
C PRO A 20 -5.83 2.64 -1.34
N ASN A 21 -6.74 3.26 -2.08
CA ASN A 21 -7.59 2.56 -3.04
C ASN A 21 -6.82 1.85 -4.17
N ASP A 22 -5.60 2.28 -4.45
CA ASP A 22 -4.74 1.68 -5.46
C ASP A 22 -4.07 0.36 -5.01
N ASP A 23 -4.16 0.00 -3.73
CA ASP A 23 -3.72 -1.31 -3.25
C ASP A 23 -4.58 -2.48 -3.79
N GLU A 24 -5.77 -2.19 -4.29
CA GLU A 24 -6.68 -3.19 -4.86
C GLU A 24 -6.51 -3.40 -6.38
N LYS A 25 -5.77 -2.53 -7.06
CA LYS A 25 -5.70 -2.52 -8.53
C LYS A 25 -4.32 -2.19 -9.07
N GLY A 26 -4.06 -2.71 -10.26
CA GLY A 26 -2.87 -2.38 -11.03
C GLY A 26 -1.58 -2.83 -10.35
N MET A 27 -0.52 -2.09 -10.57
CA MET A 27 0.84 -2.44 -10.18
C MET A 27 0.99 -2.85 -8.70
N LYS A 28 0.25 -2.25 -7.78
CA LYS A 28 0.36 -2.59 -6.35
C LYS A 28 -0.29 -3.94 -6.04
N ALA A 29 -1.47 -4.20 -6.58
CA ALA A 29 -2.16 -5.47 -6.44
C ALA A 29 -1.38 -6.61 -7.13
N ASP A 30 -0.87 -6.36 -8.33
CA ASP A 30 -0.19 -7.38 -9.13
C ASP A 30 1.13 -7.88 -8.50
N ARG A 31 1.75 -7.08 -7.63
CA ARG A 31 3.00 -7.47 -6.94
C ARG A 31 2.85 -8.55 -5.89
N VAL A 32 1.65 -8.89 -5.52
CA VAL A 32 1.34 -9.93 -4.54
C VAL A 32 0.43 -10.98 -5.16
N VAL A 33 0.61 -12.22 -4.74
CA VAL A 33 -0.23 -13.33 -5.22
C VAL A 33 -1.67 -13.12 -4.76
N GLU A 34 -1.84 -12.66 -3.55
CA GLU A 34 -3.15 -12.43 -2.93
C GLU A 34 -3.11 -11.11 -2.13
N PRO A 35 -3.68 -10.03 -2.65
CA PRO A 35 -3.71 -8.76 -1.93
C PRO A 35 -4.62 -8.84 -0.70
N ILE A 36 -4.37 -7.94 0.26
CA ILE A 36 -5.27 -7.76 1.41
C ILE A 36 -6.66 -7.37 0.90
N LYS A 37 -7.67 -8.08 1.39
CA LYS A 37 -9.05 -7.85 1.00
C LYS A 37 -9.72 -6.80 1.89
N ARG A 38 -10.42 -5.89 1.24
CA ARG A 38 -11.32 -4.97 1.90
C ARG A 38 -12.76 -5.46 1.73
N VAL A 39 -13.44 -5.70 2.83
CA VAL A 39 -14.84 -6.13 2.86
C VAL A 39 -15.65 -5.08 3.60
N GLY A 40 -16.49 -4.37 2.88
CA GLY A 40 -17.20 -3.21 3.43
C GLY A 40 -16.21 -2.13 3.87
N GLY A 41 -16.23 -1.75 5.13
CA GLY A 41 -15.31 -0.78 5.74
C GLY A 41 -14.12 -1.41 6.48
N TYR A 42 -13.84 -2.71 6.31
CA TYR A 42 -12.85 -3.46 7.08
C TYR A 42 -11.79 -4.10 6.19
N LEU A 43 -10.55 -4.16 6.68
CA LEU A 43 -9.49 -4.97 6.08
C LEU A 43 -9.42 -6.32 6.78
N GLU A 44 -9.37 -7.38 6.00
CA GLU A 44 -9.16 -8.73 6.54
C GLU A 44 -7.72 -8.91 7.00
N VAL A 45 -7.54 -9.35 8.24
CA VAL A 45 -6.20 -9.65 8.78
C VAL A 45 -5.73 -10.98 8.19
N PRO A 46 -4.58 -11.03 7.50
CA PRO A 46 -4.07 -12.27 6.95
C PRO A 46 -3.78 -13.30 8.04
N THR A 47 -4.12 -14.56 7.82
CA THR A 47 -3.88 -15.67 8.76
C THR A 47 -2.61 -16.45 8.46
N LYS A 48 -2.03 -16.31 7.26
CA LYS A 48 -0.77 -16.95 6.88
C LYS A 48 0.40 -16.47 7.75
N PRO A 49 1.44 -17.28 7.98
CA PRO A 49 2.62 -16.88 8.76
C PRO A 49 3.33 -15.63 8.22
N GLY A 50 4.12 -14.99 9.06
CA GLY A 50 4.88 -13.77 8.70
C GLY A 50 3.97 -12.58 8.43
N ILE A 51 4.26 -11.82 7.40
CA ILE A 51 3.42 -10.67 6.96
C ILE A 51 2.08 -11.16 6.39
N GLY A 52 1.99 -12.43 5.99
CA GLY A 52 0.76 -13.05 5.52
C GLY A 52 0.44 -12.80 4.05
N ILE A 53 1.41 -12.29 3.30
CA ILE A 53 1.35 -12.14 1.84
C ILE A 53 2.51 -12.87 1.18
N GLU A 54 2.34 -13.19 -0.09
CA GLU A 54 3.35 -13.79 -0.96
C GLU A 54 3.61 -12.83 -2.14
N LEU A 55 4.87 -12.60 -2.47
CA LEU A 55 5.24 -11.74 -3.59
C LEU A 55 5.02 -12.48 -4.91
N ASN A 56 4.49 -11.78 -5.88
CA ASN A 56 4.41 -12.22 -7.27
C ASN A 56 5.64 -11.68 -8.02
N GLU A 57 6.72 -12.45 -8.06
CA GLU A 57 7.98 -12.02 -8.69
C GLU A 57 7.85 -11.80 -10.20
N GLU A 58 6.95 -12.51 -10.88
CA GLU A 58 6.71 -12.32 -12.30
C GLU A 58 6.19 -10.92 -12.63
N ALA A 59 5.41 -10.33 -11.73
CA ALA A 59 4.89 -8.99 -11.93
C ALA A 59 6.00 -7.92 -12.04
N PHE A 60 7.15 -8.13 -11.40
CA PHE A 60 8.27 -7.18 -11.49
C PHE A 60 8.86 -7.08 -12.89
N LYS A 61 8.71 -8.09 -13.73
CA LYS A 61 9.12 -8.06 -15.14
C LYS A 61 8.26 -7.09 -15.95
N HIS A 62 7.00 -6.94 -15.59
CA HIS A 62 6.06 -6.03 -16.25
C HIS A 62 6.16 -4.60 -15.72
N TYR A 63 6.72 -4.44 -14.53
CA TYR A 63 6.85 -3.14 -13.85
C TYR A 63 8.32 -2.85 -13.50
N PRO A 64 9.19 -2.67 -14.50
CA PRO A 64 10.58 -2.35 -14.24
C PRO A 64 10.71 -1.00 -13.51
N PRO A 65 11.72 -0.81 -12.66
CA PRO A 65 11.94 0.43 -11.97
C PRO A 65 12.17 1.57 -12.97
N LYS A 66 11.48 2.68 -12.75
CA LYS A 66 11.66 3.91 -13.54
C LYS A 66 12.17 5.00 -12.60
N PRO A 67 13.17 5.79 -13.02
CA PRO A 67 13.54 6.99 -12.29
C PRO A 67 12.31 7.87 -12.10
N TYR A 68 12.07 8.29 -10.89
CA TYR A 68 11.00 9.20 -10.56
C TYR A 68 11.54 10.32 -9.69
N GLU A 69 11.53 11.52 -10.24
CA GLU A 69 11.77 12.72 -9.47
C GLU A 69 10.45 13.25 -8.96
N ARG A 70 10.32 13.35 -7.65
CA ARG A 70 9.14 13.95 -7.06
C ARG A 70 9.11 15.42 -7.47
N PRO A 71 8.03 15.89 -8.13
CA PRO A 71 7.95 17.30 -8.49
C PRO A 71 8.04 18.16 -7.23
N ALA A 72 8.81 19.23 -7.31
CA ALA A 72 8.87 20.21 -6.24
C ALA A 72 7.48 20.80 -6.03
N LEU A 73 6.96 20.67 -4.82
CA LEU A 73 5.67 21.25 -4.43
C LEU A 73 5.90 22.71 -4.01
N ILE A 74 6.39 23.51 -4.95
CA ILE A 74 6.71 24.93 -4.75
C ILE A 74 6.00 25.71 -5.84
N ASN A 75 5.29 26.76 -5.45
CA ASN A 75 4.72 27.73 -6.37
C ASN A 75 5.81 28.61 -6.98
N PRO A 76 5.55 29.32 -8.10
CA PRO A 76 6.52 30.23 -8.71
C PRO A 76 7.02 31.35 -7.79
N ASP A 77 6.27 31.72 -6.77
CA ASP A 77 6.61 32.71 -5.75
C ASP A 77 7.46 32.15 -4.60
N GLY A 78 7.81 30.84 -4.64
CA GLY A 78 8.60 30.17 -3.61
C GLY A 78 7.79 29.63 -2.42
N SER A 79 6.48 29.83 -2.37
CA SER A 79 5.62 29.28 -1.33
C SER A 79 5.40 27.77 -1.54
N LEU A 80 5.07 27.04 -0.46
CA LEU A 80 4.69 25.63 -0.56
C LEU A 80 3.34 25.51 -1.29
N ARG A 81 3.30 24.58 -2.23
CA ARG A 81 2.08 24.21 -2.93
C ARG A 81 1.35 23.15 -2.11
N GLU A 82 0.12 23.43 -1.76
CA GLU A 82 -0.76 22.40 -1.18
C GLU A 82 -1.18 21.38 -2.23
N TYR A 83 -1.47 20.19 -1.77
CA TYR A 83 -1.93 19.08 -2.63
C TYR A 83 -3.32 19.34 -3.19
#